data_420ef9ed6b81fb7e8860e6c392cf31e0
#
_entry.id   420ef9ed6b81fb7e8860e6c392cf31e0
#
_cell.length_a   1.000
_cell.length_b   1.000
_cell.length_c   1.000
_cell.angle_alpha   90.00
_cell.angle_beta   90.00
_cell.angle_gamma   90.00
#
_symmetry.space_group_name_H-M   'P 1'
#
loop_
_entity.id
_entity.type
_entity.pdbx_description
1 polymer ?
#
loop_
_entity_poly.entity_id
_entity_poly.type
_entity_poly.pdbx_seq_one_letter_code
_entity_poly.pdbx_strand_id
1 'polypeptide(L)'
;MSEITSTDTAAGATAASTGSHEGQVKRVDFWFDPVCPWAWMTSRWMLEVERVRSVHTVFHVMSLGLLNHSDDPELLIGVRAAIGVRESYGDERVRDFYTAIGTRFHLGKQPKTVDTVKAALRECGMDEAIADQATTTLWDDLLSTSHNEGMKPVGTDVGTPVIHINGTALFGPVISPAPKGEDAGNLFDGFEKVTAYPGFFELKRTRTVGPIFD
;
A
#
# COMPACT_ATOMS: atom_id res chain seq x y z
N MET A 1 -36.63 59.40 19.93
CA MET A 1 -37.62 58.39 19.48
C MET A 1 -37.09 57.80 18.20
N SER A 2 -36.57 56.64 18.25
CA SER A 2 -36.40 55.71 17.11
C SER A 2 -35.99 54.35 17.69
N GLU A 3 -36.87 53.40 17.56
CA GLU A 3 -36.73 52.02 18.03
C GLU A 3 -35.74 51.27 17.18
N ILE A 4 -34.86 50.52 17.84
CA ILE A 4 -33.96 49.55 17.16
C ILE A 4 -34.56 48.18 17.40
N THR A 5 -35.12 47.59 16.32
CA THR A 5 -35.58 46.20 16.30
C THR A 5 -34.40 45.28 16.12
N SER A 6 -34.15 44.43 17.09
CA SER A 6 -33.20 43.31 17.07
C SER A 6 -33.82 42.14 16.32
N THR A 7 -33.19 41.71 15.23
CA THR A 7 -33.52 40.42 14.54
C THR A 7 -32.51 39.37 14.97
N ASP A 8 -33.00 38.45 15.77
CA ASP A 8 -32.32 37.23 16.20
C ASP A 8 -32.27 36.24 15.03
N THR A 9 -31.07 35.93 14.51
CA THR A 9 -30.89 34.93 13.48
C THR A 9 -30.30 33.66 14.10
N ALA A 10 -31.16 32.71 14.43
CA ALA A 10 -30.77 31.41 14.91
C ALA A 10 -29.99 30.64 13.83
N ALA A 11 -28.72 30.39 14.08
CA ALA A 11 -27.88 29.50 13.29
C ALA A 11 -28.28 28.05 13.55
N GLY A 12 -28.93 27.42 12.54
CA GLY A 12 -29.25 26.01 12.55
C GLY A 12 -27.99 25.17 12.50
N ALA A 13 -27.66 24.47 13.57
CA ALA A 13 -26.65 23.44 13.59
C ALA A 13 -27.18 22.22 12.82
N THR A 14 -26.61 21.99 11.64
CA THR A 14 -26.85 20.76 10.86
C THR A 14 -26.16 19.62 11.58
N ALA A 15 -26.94 18.74 12.20
CA ALA A 15 -26.45 17.50 12.78
C ALA A 15 -25.89 16.62 11.67
N ALA A 16 -24.60 16.30 11.75
CA ALA A 16 -23.96 15.31 10.90
C ALA A 16 -24.64 13.94 11.17
N SER A 17 -25.28 13.41 10.15
CA SER A 17 -25.87 12.07 10.16
C SER A 17 -24.73 11.05 10.29
N THR A 18 -24.58 10.45 11.45
CA THR A 18 -23.80 9.22 11.65
C THR A 18 -24.60 8.06 11.07
N GLY A 19 -24.57 7.93 9.73
CA GLY A 19 -25.03 6.73 9.06
C GLY A 19 -24.04 5.61 9.35
N SER A 20 -24.48 4.60 10.09
CA SER A 20 -23.78 3.33 10.25
C SER A 20 -23.71 2.64 8.88
N HIS A 21 -22.52 2.66 8.26
CA HIS A 21 -22.18 1.88 7.07
C HIS A 21 -21.96 0.40 7.46
N GLU A 22 -22.97 -0.26 8.02
CA GLU A 22 -22.96 -1.71 8.18
C GLU A 22 -23.18 -2.34 6.80
N GLY A 23 -22.14 -2.98 6.25
CA GLY A 23 -22.24 -3.84 5.06
C GLY A 23 -21.39 -3.47 3.86
N GLN A 24 -20.76 -2.30 3.81
CA GLN A 24 -19.91 -1.94 2.67
C GLN A 24 -18.46 -2.39 2.92
N VAL A 25 -17.89 -3.17 1.95
CA VAL A 25 -16.48 -3.56 1.98
C VAL A 25 -15.64 -2.30 1.83
N LYS A 26 -14.76 -2.03 2.80
CA LYS A 26 -13.89 -0.88 2.81
C LYS A 26 -12.71 -1.10 1.88
N ARG A 27 -12.50 -0.19 0.93
CA ARG A 27 -11.33 -0.20 0.06
C ARG A 27 -10.13 0.44 0.79
N VAL A 28 -8.97 -0.23 0.67
CA VAL A 28 -7.66 0.25 1.11
C VAL A 28 -6.70 0.14 -0.06
N ASP A 29 -6.08 1.23 -0.45
CA ASP A 29 -5.06 1.24 -1.48
C ASP A 29 -3.67 1.17 -0.82
N PHE A 30 -2.85 0.21 -1.25
CA PHE A 30 -1.57 -0.14 -0.62
C PHE A 30 -0.44 -0.11 -1.65
N TRP A 31 0.51 0.82 -1.49
CA TRP A 31 1.69 0.92 -2.35
C TRP A 31 2.87 0.19 -1.76
N PHE A 32 3.48 -0.65 -2.58
CA PHE A 32 4.61 -1.49 -2.20
C PHE A 32 5.73 -1.45 -3.25
N ASP A 33 6.94 -1.75 -2.80
CA ASP A 33 8.05 -2.19 -3.65
C ASP A 33 8.39 -3.63 -3.28
N PRO A 34 8.49 -4.57 -4.25
CA PRO A 34 8.80 -5.98 -3.96
C PRO A 34 10.10 -6.21 -3.20
N VAL A 35 11.08 -5.30 -3.30
CA VAL A 35 12.35 -5.43 -2.58
C VAL A 35 12.30 -4.90 -1.14
N CYS A 36 11.24 -4.17 -0.78
CA CYS A 36 11.10 -3.61 0.57
C CYS A 36 10.61 -4.64 1.59
N PRO A 37 11.42 -5.02 2.58
CA PRO A 37 11.01 -6.01 3.58
C PRO A 37 9.92 -5.48 4.51
N TRP A 38 9.84 -4.17 4.73
CA TRP A 38 8.80 -3.57 5.56
C TRP A 38 7.44 -3.54 4.86
N ALA A 39 7.42 -3.25 3.54
CA ALA A 39 6.20 -3.36 2.74
C ALA A 39 5.71 -4.81 2.70
N TRP A 40 6.64 -5.79 2.62
CA TRP A 40 6.29 -7.20 2.73
C TRP A 40 5.54 -7.50 4.03
N MET A 41 6.08 -7.10 5.19
CA MET A 41 5.44 -7.32 6.49
C MET A 41 4.05 -6.69 6.55
N THR A 42 3.91 -5.45 6.09
CA THR A 42 2.63 -4.74 6.09
C THR A 42 1.62 -5.39 5.15
N SER A 43 2.07 -5.90 4.00
CA SER A 43 1.20 -6.64 3.09
C SER A 43 0.66 -7.93 3.72
N ARG A 44 1.48 -8.66 4.48
CA ARG A 44 1.02 -9.88 5.20
C ARG A 44 0.01 -9.52 6.28
N TRP A 45 0.22 -8.41 6.99
CA TRP A 45 -0.80 -7.88 7.90
C TRP A 45 -2.11 -7.52 7.20
N MET A 46 -2.08 -6.83 6.05
CA MET A 46 -3.30 -6.48 5.32
C MET A 46 -4.08 -7.70 4.86
N LEU A 47 -3.42 -8.79 4.46
CA LEU A 47 -4.08 -10.05 4.14
C LEU A 47 -4.75 -10.71 5.37
N GLU A 48 -4.19 -10.55 6.56
CA GLU A 48 -4.84 -11.00 7.81
C GLU A 48 -6.03 -10.10 8.17
N VAL A 49 -5.92 -8.78 7.96
CA VAL A 49 -7.03 -7.83 8.17
C VAL A 49 -8.25 -8.21 7.32
N GLU A 50 -8.07 -8.53 6.04
CA GLU A 50 -9.15 -8.96 5.15
C GLU A 50 -9.89 -10.23 5.64
N ARG A 51 -9.23 -11.06 6.45
CA ARG A 51 -9.87 -12.27 7.03
C ARG A 51 -10.79 -11.98 8.21
N VAL A 52 -10.57 -10.85 8.90
CA VAL A 52 -11.23 -10.52 10.17
C VAL A 52 -11.98 -9.18 10.14
N ARG A 53 -11.88 -8.43 9.05
CA ARG A 53 -12.60 -7.16 8.80
C ARG A 53 -13.14 -7.14 7.37
N SER A 54 -14.22 -6.41 7.15
CA SER A 54 -14.79 -6.19 5.81
C SER A 54 -13.95 -5.15 5.05
N VAL A 55 -12.74 -5.57 4.63
CA VAL A 55 -11.73 -4.75 3.95
C VAL A 55 -11.32 -5.45 2.67
N HIS A 56 -11.08 -4.68 1.62
CA HIS A 56 -10.46 -5.12 0.37
C HIS A 56 -9.26 -4.24 0.08
N THR A 57 -8.08 -4.85 -0.04
CA THR A 57 -6.82 -4.17 -0.30
C THR A 57 -6.47 -4.24 -1.78
N VAL A 58 -6.35 -3.10 -2.44
CA VAL A 58 -5.84 -2.99 -3.80
C VAL A 58 -4.34 -2.72 -3.75
N PHE A 59 -3.57 -3.54 -4.44
CA PHE A 59 -2.12 -3.49 -4.43
C PHE A 59 -1.59 -2.65 -5.59
N HIS A 60 -0.85 -1.58 -5.28
CA HIS A 60 -0.23 -0.66 -6.22
C HIS A 60 1.29 -0.68 -6.09
N VAL A 61 1.97 -0.33 -7.17
CA VAL A 61 3.43 -0.37 -7.23
C VAL A 61 4.02 1.02 -7.01
N MET A 62 4.95 1.13 -6.08
CA MET A 62 5.91 2.23 -6.03
C MET A 62 7.33 1.68 -6.20
N SER A 63 8.31 2.52 -6.46
CA SER A 63 9.70 2.10 -6.66
C SER A 63 10.66 2.84 -5.75
N LEU A 64 11.42 2.08 -4.96
CA LEU A 64 12.56 2.60 -4.21
C LEU A 64 13.71 3.01 -5.15
N GLY A 65 13.82 2.38 -6.33
CA GLY A 65 14.74 2.82 -7.38
C GLY A 65 14.43 4.25 -7.83
N LEU A 66 13.17 4.54 -8.20
CA LEU A 66 12.76 5.89 -8.58
C LEU A 66 12.93 6.89 -7.43
N LEU A 67 12.51 6.52 -6.22
CA LEU A 67 12.63 7.38 -5.03
C LEU A 67 14.08 7.78 -4.75
N ASN A 68 15.03 6.85 -4.93
CA ASN A 68 16.44 7.04 -4.64
C ASN A 68 17.28 7.44 -5.87
N HIS A 69 16.62 7.73 -7.01
CA HIS A 69 17.28 8.06 -8.28
C HIS A 69 18.32 7.01 -8.69
N SER A 70 17.96 5.72 -8.59
CA SER A 70 18.83 4.58 -8.87
C SER A 70 18.34 3.80 -10.09
N ASP A 71 19.25 3.54 -11.02
CA ASP A 71 19.02 2.70 -12.21
C ASP A 71 19.43 1.24 -11.97
N ASP A 72 19.64 0.83 -10.71
CA ASP A 72 20.01 -0.53 -10.35
C ASP A 72 18.94 -1.53 -10.85
N PRO A 73 19.29 -2.46 -11.74
CA PRO A 73 18.36 -3.46 -12.26
C PRO A 73 17.72 -4.32 -11.17
N GLU A 74 18.41 -4.58 -10.07
CA GLU A 74 17.87 -5.35 -8.94
C GLU A 74 16.73 -4.62 -8.22
N LEU A 75 16.72 -3.30 -8.25
CA LEU A 75 15.62 -2.49 -7.69
C LEU A 75 14.46 -2.36 -8.67
N LEU A 76 14.72 -2.39 -9.98
CA LEU A 76 13.72 -2.07 -11.00
C LEU A 76 12.98 -3.29 -11.54
N ILE A 77 13.63 -4.47 -11.60
CA ILE A 77 13.05 -5.64 -12.27
C ILE A 77 11.74 -6.11 -11.62
N GLY A 78 11.66 -6.10 -10.30
CA GLY A 78 10.47 -6.55 -9.56
C GLY A 78 9.29 -5.60 -9.73
N VAL A 79 9.53 -4.29 -9.68
CA VAL A 79 8.48 -3.26 -9.84
C VAL A 79 8.00 -3.17 -11.28
N ARG A 80 8.89 -3.25 -12.28
CA ARG A 80 8.53 -3.30 -13.70
C ARG A 80 7.68 -4.53 -14.00
N ALA A 81 8.08 -5.70 -13.50
CA ALA A 81 7.29 -6.93 -13.68
C ALA A 81 5.90 -6.81 -13.03
N ALA A 82 5.78 -6.20 -11.84
CA ALA A 82 4.49 -5.97 -11.20
C ALA A 82 3.58 -5.04 -12.00
N ILE A 83 4.13 -4.00 -12.64
CA ILE A 83 3.39 -3.17 -13.60
C ILE A 83 2.97 -3.99 -14.82
N GLY A 84 3.87 -4.81 -15.39
CA GLY A 84 3.54 -5.69 -16.52
C GLY A 84 2.41 -6.68 -16.20
N VAL A 85 2.39 -7.21 -14.97
CA VAL A 85 1.28 -8.06 -14.49
C VAL A 85 -0.02 -7.26 -14.43
N ARG A 86 0.00 -6.03 -13.87
CA ARG A 86 -1.18 -5.17 -13.83
C ARG A 86 -1.75 -4.91 -15.23
N GLU A 87 -0.91 -4.55 -16.17
CA GLU A 87 -1.32 -4.25 -17.55
C GLU A 87 -1.87 -5.48 -18.30
N SER A 88 -1.31 -6.65 -18.02
CA SER A 88 -1.68 -7.88 -18.74
C SER A 88 -2.85 -8.63 -18.10
N TYR A 89 -3.03 -8.53 -16.78
CA TYR A 89 -3.97 -9.34 -16.00
C TYR A 89 -4.87 -8.56 -15.05
N GLY A 90 -4.67 -7.25 -14.90
CA GLY A 90 -5.45 -6.36 -14.02
C GLY A 90 -4.92 -6.29 -12.57
N ASP A 91 -5.43 -5.32 -11.82
CA ASP A 91 -4.99 -4.95 -10.47
C ASP A 91 -5.05 -6.13 -9.49
N GLU A 92 -6.09 -6.96 -9.56
CA GLU A 92 -6.31 -8.08 -8.65
C GLU A 92 -5.17 -9.12 -8.70
N ARG A 93 -4.55 -9.28 -9.87
CA ARG A 93 -3.47 -10.25 -10.06
C ARG A 93 -2.10 -9.75 -9.57
N VAL A 94 -1.96 -8.44 -9.31
CA VAL A 94 -0.75 -7.87 -8.71
C VAL A 94 -0.47 -8.46 -7.32
N ARG A 95 -1.52 -8.71 -6.52
CA ARG A 95 -1.43 -9.36 -5.21
C ARG A 95 -0.81 -10.76 -5.29
N ASP A 96 -1.25 -11.58 -6.27
CA ASP A 96 -0.75 -12.94 -6.46
C ASP A 96 0.73 -12.91 -6.80
N PHE A 97 1.08 -12.11 -7.80
CA PHE A 97 2.48 -11.93 -8.21
C PHE A 97 3.35 -11.39 -7.05
N TYR A 98 2.88 -10.37 -6.33
CA TYR A 98 3.61 -9.84 -5.18
C TYR A 98 3.84 -10.90 -4.10
N THR A 99 2.86 -11.74 -3.84
CA THR A 99 3.02 -12.84 -2.88
C THR A 99 4.07 -13.84 -3.37
N ALA A 100 4.06 -14.22 -4.64
CA ALA A 100 5.02 -15.16 -5.20
C ALA A 100 6.45 -14.60 -5.23
N ILE A 101 6.63 -13.36 -5.69
CA ILE A 101 7.96 -12.74 -5.79
C ILE A 101 8.52 -12.36 -4.41
N GLY A 102 7.68 -11.82 -3.52
CA GLY A 102 8.08 -11.44 -2.17
C GLY A 102 8.48 -12.66 -1.32
N THR A 103 7.77 -13.79 -1.46
CA THR A 103 8.17 -15.06 -0.84
C THR A 103 9.59 -15.44 -1.26
N ARG A 104 9.92 -15.31 -2.55
CA ARG A 104 11.26 -15.61 -3.07
C ARG A 104 12.32 -14.67 -2.52
N PHE A 105 12.05 -13.37 -2.55
CA PHE A 105 13.01 -12.37 -2.11
C PHE A 105 13.25 -12.39 -0.59
N HIS A 106 12.18 -12.45 0.21
CA HIS A 106 12.27 -12.24 1.66
C HIS A 106 12.45 -13.54 2.45
N LEU A 107 11.70 -14.60 2.12
CA LEU A 107 11.81 -15.90 2.80
C LEU A 107 12.87 -16.77 2.13
N GLY A 108 12.81 -16.90 0.81
CA GLY A 108 13.72 -17.71 0.02
C GLY A 108 15.12 -17.11 -0.18
N LYS A 109 15.28 -15.79 0.11
CA LYS A 109 16.55 -15.04 -0.10
C LYS A 109 17.12 -15.22 -1.50
N GLN A 110 16.24 -15.39 -2.49
CA GLN A 110 16.62 -15.56 -3.88
C GLN A 110 17.11 -14.22 -4.46
N PRO A 111 18.03 -14.25 -5.42
CA PRO A 111 18.54 -13.05 -6.07
C PRO A 111 17.43 -12.36 -6.88
N LYS A 112 17.54 -11.05 -7.01
CA LYS A 112 16.58 -10.20 -7.75
C LYS A 112 16.91 -10.20 -9.25
N THR A 113 16.69 -11.35 -9.89
CA THR A 113 17.03 -11.61 -11.28
C THR A 113 15.81 -11.92 -12.14
N VAL A 114 15.99 -11.91 -13.46
CA VAL A 114 14.98 -12.31 -14.45
C VAL A 114 14.45 -13.72 -14.15
N ASP A 115 15.33 -14.66 -13.80
CA ASP A 115 14.94 -16.06 -13.54
C ASP A 115 14.05 -16.17 -12.29
N THR A 116 14.32 -15.39 -11.26
CA THR A 116 13.48 -15.35 -10.05
C THR A 116 12.09 -14.76 -10.36
N VAL A 117 12.03 -13.72 -11.21
CA VAL A 117 10.77 -13.13 -11.68
C VAL A 117 10.00 -14.13 -12.54
N LYS A 118 10.66 -14.82 -13.49
CA LYS A 118 10.03 -15.89 -14.29
C LYS A 118 9.43 -16.98 -13.40
N ALA A 119 10.17 -17.42 -12.39
CA ALA A 119 9.68 -18.44 -11.46
C ALA A 119 8.42 -17.96 -10.68
N ALA A 120 8.34 -16.69 -10.30
CA ALA A 120 7.16 -16.12 -9.65
C ALA A 120 5.96 -16.04 -10.61
N LEU A 121 6.18 -15.57 -11.83
CA LEU A 121 5.14 -15.51 -12.87
C LEU A 121 4.58 -16.89 -13.19
N ARG A 122 5.45 -17.89 -13.38
CA ARG A 122 5.07 -19.29 -13.64
C ARG A 122 4.21 -19.86 -12.51
N GLU A 123 4.57 -19.60 -11.25
CA GLU A 123 3.77 -20.02 -10.08
C GLU A 123 2.35 -19.44 -10.11
N CYS A 124 2.22 -18.21 -10.59
CA CYS A 124 0.94 -17.52 -10.72
C CYS A 124 0.17 -17.91 -12.01
N GLY A 125 0.73 -18.76 -12.89
CA GLY A 125 0.15 -19.08 -14.19
C GLY A 125 0.14 -17.89 -15.15
N MET A 126 1.13 -17.00 -15.05
CA MET A 126 1.30 -15.79 -15.86
C MET A 126 2.42 -15.98 -16.89
N ASP A 127 2.38 -15.16 -17.95
CA ASP A 127 3.37 -15.20 -19.04
C ASP A 127 4.76 -14.76 -18.53
N GLU A 128 5.74 -15.66 -18.69
CA GLU A 128 7.13 -15.39 -18.30
C GLU A 128 7.81 -14.31 -19.17
N ALA A 129 7.28 -13.99 -20.35
CA ALA A 129 7.79 -12.91 -21.21
C ALA A 129 7.74 -11.54 -20.50
N ILE A 130 6.86 -11.36 -19.51
CA ILE A 130 6.82 -10.17 -18.66
C ILE A 130 8.17 -9.95 -17.97
N ALA A 131 8.86 -11.00 -17.53
CA ALA A 131 10.17 -10.87 -16.90
C ALA A 131 11.24 -10.35 -17.86
N ASP A 132 11.23 -10.80 -19.11
CA ASP A 132 12.15 -10.29 -20.14
C ASP A 132 11.85 -8.83 -20.49
N GLN A 133 10.57 -8.47 -20.60
CA GLN A 133 10.13 -7.10 -20.82
C GLN A 133 10.50 -6.17 -19.65
N ALA A 134 10.48 -6.68 -18.41
CA ALA A 134 10.87 -5.93 -17.22
C ALA A 134 12.37 -5.53 -17.15
N THR A 135 13.20 -6.13 -18.01
CA THR A 135 14.59 -5.69 -18.20
C THR A 135 14.72 -4.41 -19.02
N THR A 136 13.64 -3.98 -19.66
CA THR A 136 13.56 -2.77 -20.49
C THR A 136 12.84 -1.64 -19.78
N THR A 137 12.70 -0.50 -20.42
CA THR A 137 11.96 0.67 -19.93
C THR A 137 10.49 0.68 -20.38
N LEU A 138 9.97 -0.43 -20.89
CA LEU A 138 8.63 -0.54 -21.48
C LEU A 138 7.52 0.03 -20.58
N TRP A 139 7.63 -0.17 -19.28
CA TRP A 139 6.60 0.24 -18.31
C TRP A 139 7.01 1.39 -17.40
N ASP A 140 8.11 2.10 -17.68
CA ASP A 140 8.64 3.13 -16.78
C ASP A 140 7.68 4.31 -16.59
N ASP A 141 6.96 4.72 -17.63
CA ASP A 141 5.94 5.78 -17.54
C ASP A 141 4.77 5.36 -16.62
N LEU A 142 4.30 4.12 -16.75
CA LEU A 142 3.24 3.57 -15.92
C LEU A 142 3.70 3.35 -14.47
N LEU A 143 4.94 2.89 -14.29
CA LEU A 143 5.57 2.77 -12.98
C LEU A 143 5.70 4.14 -12.31
N SER A 144 6.16 5.15 -13.05
CA SER A 144 6.29 6.52 -12.59
C SER A 144 4.94 7.11 -12.18
N THR A 145 3.90 6.84 -12.95
CA THR A 145 2.52 7.26 -12.64
C THR A 145 2.05 6.65 -11.33
N SER A 146 2.11 5.32 -11.19
CA SER A 146 1.70 4.61 -9.97
C SER A 146 2.52 5.04 -8.75
N HIS A 147 3.84 5.20 -8.92
CA HIS A 147 4.73 5.71 -7.87
C HIS A 147 4.29 7.10 -7.37
N ASN A 148 4.05 8.03 -8.29
CA ASN A 148 3.66 9.39 -7.94
C ASN A 148 2.28 9.46 -7.28
N GLU A 149 1.33 8.63 -7.68
CA GLU A 149 0.01 8.52 -7.03
C GLU A 149 0.15 8.15 -5.56
N GLY A 150 1.00 7.17 -5.24
CA GLY A 150 1.24 6.76 -3.87
C GLY A 150 2.06 7.74 -3.05
N MET A 151 3.11 8.30 -3.65
CA MET A 151 4.12 9.06 -2.92
C MET A 151 3.80 10.55 -2.77
N LYS A 152 3.14 11.16 -3.75
CA LYS A 152 2.84 12.61 -3.72
C LYS A 152 2.12 13.08 -2.45
N PRO A 153 1.14 12.34 -1.88
CA PRO A 153 0.46 12.76 -0.66
C PRO A 153 1.31 12.63 0.62
N VAL A 154 2.32 11.76 0.64
CA VAL A 154 3.15 11.48 1.83
C VAL A 154 4.54 12.12 1.79
N GLY A 155 4.93 12.69 0.63
CA GLY A 155 6.24 13.30 0.43
C GLY A 155 7.34 12.33 0.01
N THR A 156 8.55 12.86 -0.23
CA THR A 156 9.70 12.10 -0.77
C THR A 156 10.75 11.74 0.29
N ASP A 157 10.53 12.11 1.53
CA ASP A 157 11.39 11.83 2.68
C ASP A 157 11.04 10.51 3.39
N VAL A 158 10.04 9.80 2.86
CA VAL A 158 9.59 8.48 3.31
C VAL A 158 9.64 7.47 2.14
N GLY A 159 9.65 6.18 2.45
CA GLY A 159 9.61 5.12 1.44
C GLY A 159 8.27 4.38 1.44
N THR A 160 8.36 3.06 1.41
CA THR A 160 7.19 2.16 1.43
C THR A 160 7.22 1.28 2.69
N PRO A 161 6.09 0.83 3.24
CA PRO A 161 4.73 0.85 2.67
C PRO A 161 4.04 2.21 2.75
N VAL A 162 3.10 2.47 1.83
CA VAL A 162 2.17 3.60 1.92
C VAL A 162 0.74 3.06 1.82
N ILE A 163 -0.15 3.56 2.65
CA ILE A 163 -1.57 3.19 2.66
C ILE A 163 -2.42 4.45 2.45
N HIS A 164 -3.38 4.34 1.53
CA HIS A 164 -4.46 5.31 1.40
C HIS A 164 -5.78 4.68 1.86
N ILE A 165 -6.43 5.33 2.80
CA ILE A 165 -7.70 4.89 3.35
C ILE A 165 -8.57 6.11 3.66
N ASN A 166 -9.86 6.07 3.28
CA ASN A 166 -10.83 7.15 3.56
C ASN A 166 -10.36 8.55 3.12
N GLY A 167 -9.58 8.63 2.03
CA GLY A 167 -9.03 9.90 1.51
C GLY A 167 -7.77 10.40 2.22
N THR A 168 -7.24 9.67 3.19
CA THR A 168 -6.00 10.00 3.91
C THR A 168 -4.90 9.03 3.48
N ALA A 169 -3.73 9.57 3.13
CA ALA A 169 -2.53 8.82 2.81
C ALA A 169 -1.51 8.91 3.96
N LEU A 170 -0.93 7.77 4.35
CA LEU A 170 0.13 7.72 5.35
C LEU A 170 1.24 6.76 4.93
N PHE A 171 2.49 7.12 5.23
CA PHE A 171 3.60 6.18 5.26
C PHE A 171 3.44 5.20 6.41
N GLY A 172 3.58 3.90 6.14
CA GLY A 172 3.41 2.86 7.14
C GLY A 172 2.04 2.17 7.06
N PRO A 173 1.66 1.44 8.13
CA PRO A 173 2.43 1.20 9.34
C PRO A 173 3.66 0.32 9.10
N VAL A 174 4.77 0.63 9.75
CA VAL A 174 5.99 -0.19 9.74
C VAL A 174 5.92 -1.12 10.95
N ILE A 175 5.67 -2.41 10.70
CA ILE A 175 5.38 -3.42 11.74
C ILE A 175 6.27 -4.65 11.59
N SER A 176 6.58 -5.31 12.69
CA SER A 176 7.29 -6.61 12.73
C SER A 176 7.16 -7.24 14.12
N PRO A 177 6.78 -8.56 14.21
CA PRO A 177 6.21 -9.37 13.13
C PRO A 177 4.84 -8.85 12.66
N ALA A 178 4.31 -9.40 11.56
CA ALA A 178 2.94 -9.10 11.12
C ALA A 178 1.95 -9.75 12.10
N PRO A 179 1.04 -8.97 12.74
CA PRO A 179 0.04 -9.55 13.64
C PRO A 179 -0.95 -10.40 12.84
N LYS A 180 -1.52 -11.41 13.51
CA LYS A 180 -2.42 -12.39 12.91
C LYS A 180 -3.79 -12.37 13.59
N GLY A 181 -4.82 -12.85 12.88
CA GLY A 181 -6.17 -12.97 13.41
C GLY A 181 -6.70 -11.64 13.96
N GLU A 182 -7.33 -11.70 15.14
CA GLU A 182 -7.98 -10.53 15.75
C GLU A 182 -6.99 -9.41 16.13
N ASP A 183 -5.74 -9.74 16.44
CA ASP A 183 -4.71 -8.71 16.70
C ASP A 183 -4.41 -7.87 15.44
N ALA A 184 -4.48 -8.49 14.25
CA ALA A 184 -4.37 -7.77 12.98
C ALA A 184 -5.55 -6.80 12.79
N GLY A 185 -6.76 -7.25 13.10
CA GLY A 185 -7.97 -6.44 13.05
C GLY A 185 -7.93 -5.26 14.02
N ASN A 186 -7.56 -5.51 15.27
CA ASN A 186 -7.45 -4.47 16.29
C ASN A 186 -6.43 -3.38 15.94
N LEU A 187 -5.29 -3.77 15.36
CA LEU A 187 -4.30 -2.81 14.88
C LEU A 187 -4.87 -1.98 13.72
N PHE A 188 -5.61 -2.61 12.80
CA PHE A 188 -6.25 -1.92 11.68
C PHE A 188 -7.31 -0.93 12.16
N ASP A 189 -8.16 -1.31 13.11
CA ASP A 189 -9.18 -0.42 13.69
C ASP A 189 -8.56 0.81 14.34
N GLY A 190 -7.42 0.63 15.03
CA GLY A 190 -6.63 1.74 15.59
C GLY A 190 -6.04 2.64 14.50
N PHE A 191 -5.45 2.04 13.45
CA PHE A 191 -4.89 2.78 12.32
C PHE A 191 -5.98 3.59 11.60
N GLU A 192 -7.14 2.98 11.34
CA GLU A 192 -8.27 3.68 10.73
C GLU A 192 -8.75 4.87 11.55
N LYS A 193 -8.82 4.73 12.88
CA LYS A 193 -9.24 5.83 13.76
C LYS A 193 -8.28 7.02 13.71
N VAL A 194 -6.98 6.79 13.67
CA VAL A 194 -6.02 7.90 13.59
C VAL A 194 -6.03 8.55 12.21
N THR A 195 -6.24 7.78 11.13
CA THR A 195 -6.35 8.33 9.76
C THR A 195 -7.62 9.14 9.53
N ALA A 196 -8.66 8.92 10.33
CA ALA A 196 -9.91 9.69 10.24
C ALA A 196 -9.77 11.13 10.73
N TYR A 197 -8.70 11.47 11.46
CA TYR A 197 -8.46 12.83 11.93
C TYR A 197 -7.61 13.62 10.93
N PRO A 198 -8.13 14.67 10.28
CA PRO A 198 -7.41 15.37 9.19
C PRO A 198 -6.10 16.05 9.63
N GLY A 199 -5.92 16.30 10.93
CA GLY A 199 -4.71 16.89 11.50
C GLY A 199 -3.67 15.85 11.97
N PHE A 200 -3.83 14.57 11.62
CA PHE A 200 -2.85 13.53 11.94
C PHE A 200 -1.85 13.36 10.80
N PHE A 201 -0.58 13.61 11.05
CA PHE A 201 0.48 13.55 10.04
C PHE A 201 1.48 12.42 10.28
N GLU A 202 1.92 12.21 11.53
CA GLU A 202 2.98 11.24 11.81
C GLU A 202 2.90 10.69 13.23
N LEU A 203 3.26 9.39 13.38
CA LEU A 203 3.55 8.75 14.65
C LEU A 203 4.72 7.77 14.45
N LYS A 204 5.82 7.97 15.19
CA LYS A 204 7.05 7.19 15.01
C LYS A 204 7.71 6.84 16.34
N ARG A 205 8.32 5.66 16.39
CA ARG A 205 9.26 5.26 17.46
C ARG A 205 10.49 4.57 16.88
N THR A 206 11.56 4.45 17.65
CA THR A 206 12.74 3.68 17.27
C THR A 206 12.40 2.19 17.10
N ARG A 207 12.86 1.59 16.03
CA ARG A 207 12.75 0.15 15.78
C ARG A 207 13.84 -0.58 16.58
N THR A 208 13.43 -1.60 17.33
CA THR A 208 14.34 -2.43 18.15
C THR A 208 14.61 -3.80 17.51
N VAL A 209 13.86 -4.14 16.46
CA VAL A 209 14.00 -5.38 15.69
C VAL A 209 13.91 -5.10 14.19
N GLY A 210 14.50 -5.97 13.39
CA GLY A 210 14.32 -6.00 11.94
C GLY A 210 13.00 -6.68 11.53
N PRO A 211 12.74 -6.84 10.22
CA PRO A 211 11.63 -7.63 9.72
C PRO A 211 11.77 -9.10 10.16
N ILE A 212 10.73 -9.63 10.80
CA ILE A 212 10.63 -11.03 11.23
C ILE A 212 9.62 -11.69 10.28
N PHE A 213 10.14 -12.54 9.39
CA PHE A 213 9.35 -13.29 8.41
C PHE A 213 8.91 -14.62 9.02
N ASP A 214 7.59 -14.83 9.19
CA ASP A 214 6.97 -16.03 9.77
C ASP A 214 5.81 -16.55 8.92
#